data_58c2f8305266a0251091c15b0ae5f1b0
#
_entry.id   58c2f8305266a0251091c15b0ae5f1b0
#
_cell.length_a   1.000
_cell.length_b   1.000
_cell.length_c   1.000
_cell.angle_alpha   90.00
_cell.angle_beta   90.00
_cell.angle_gamma   90.00
#
_symmetry.space_group_name_H-M   'P 1'
#
loop_
_entity.id
_entity.type
_entity.pdbx_description
1 polymer ?
#
loop_
_entity_poly.entity_id
_entity_poly.type
_entity_poly.pdbx_seq_one_letter_code
_entity_poly.pdbx_strand_id
1 'polypeptide(L)'
;MDGPALHAIERNRAWRANAVATQLVGIDLGTSGVRITAYGLDGEVLLGGEATIDAQTVDRWEAALYDTALYLPRGRVLCTVDSTSGTAVLVDDTGEPVFRPQMYYESAPEHGHEIAALDATADLAKKGVPFSATSPLAKILRLREAYPERFEAVEWILSPATWLLYRLLYGTEERWREVETDWTNALKFGADVTVASPEWYEPLFDALSLSPDLFPSIVAPGTPIGVATSDLAAEIGLAGAELYQGMTDGNASAISAGCLGAGDYSIACESTSVVKYVSESITPHEALYYHRHPIEGYVASAAFETGVLFEWVCDRFFGFDERRGLEAARRVPAGAEYDVYVQGNRSPFFESGMANSIFGLWPDQELDREAVRGRLLRGVVTGITLAEYSYLPLVAEHFESGIERVSLLSRGVPGGDDPFSWWNELRASIWDRPVTRMEPRTTAGSLLPATLAASIFDDVETASARLLRSSGVVTPDESVSDAYAEHRRDHADRWADLRDLYDSWDG
;
A
#
# COMPACT_ATOMS: atom_id res chain seq x y z
N MET A 1 16.05 25.75 -28.34
CA MET A 1 15.86 25.59 -26.87
C MET A 1 14.36 25.52 -26.62
N ASP A 2 13.80 24.37 -26.95
CA ASP A 2 12.38 24.06 -26.71
C ASP A 2 12.38 22.87 -25.76
N GLY A 3 12.37 23.18 -24.48
CA GLY A 3 12.44 22.19 -23.42
C GLY A 3 11.11 22.05 -22.66
N PRO A 4 10.91 20.99 -21.86
CA PRO A 4 9.68 20.73 -21.09
C PRO A 4 9.22 21.91 -20.22
N ALA A 5 10.12 22.80 -19.83
CA ALA A 5 9.84 24.00 -19.06
C ALA A 5 8.97 25.03 -19.81
N LEU A 6 9.07 25.13 -21.14
CA LEU A 6 8.23 26.06 -21.91
C LEU A 6 6.78 25.57 -22.00
N HIS A 7 6.55 24.27 -22.13
CA HIS A 7 5.19 23.69 -22.11
C HIS A 7 4.52 23.76 -20.73
N ALA A 8 5.29 23.75 -19.65
CA ALA A 8 4.77 23.98 -18.30
C ALA A 8 4.38 25.47 -18.10
N ILE A 9 5.18 26.40 -18.66
CA ILE A 9 4.90 27.84 -18.59
C ILE A 9 3.70 28.24 -19.45
N GLU A 10 3.50 27.63 -20.61
CA GLU A 10 2.34 27.92 -21.47
C GLU A 10 1.03 27.34 -20.93
N ARG A 11 1.03 26.14 -20.36
CA ARG A 11 -0.09 25.59 -19.60
C ARG A 11 -0.44 26.46 -18.40
N ASN A 12 0.55 26.97 -17.69
CA ASN A 12 0.37 27.88 -16.55
C ASN A 12 -0.22 29.24 -16.94
N ARG A 13 -0.04 29.71 -18.19
CA ARG A 13 -0.65 30.95 -18.70
C ARG A 13 -2.13 30.79 -19.08
N ALA A 14 -2.52 29.66 -19.65
CA ALA A 14 -3.94 29.38 -19.97
C ALA A 14 -4.79 29.21 -18.69
N TRP A 15 -4.19 28.72 -17.62
CA TRP A 15 -4.84 28.53 -16.31
C TRP A 15 -5.11 29.84 -15.56
N ARG A 16 -4.26 30.85 -15.73
CA ARG A 16 -4.43 32.16 -15.09
C ARG A 16 -5.66 32.94 -15.53
N ALA A 17 -6.37 32.47 -16.52
CA ALA A 17 -7.54 33.14 -17.09
C ALA A 17 -8.89 32.65 -16.58
N ASN A 18 -8.95 31.55 -15.80
CA ASN A 18 -10.21 30.99 -15.30
C ASN A 18 -10.35 31.13 -13.78
N ALA A 19 -11.56 31.48 -13.35
CA ALA A 19 -12.01 31.74 -11.98
C ALA A 19 -11.41 30.82 -10.90
N VAL A 20 -11.32 31.35 -9.69
CA VAL A 20 -10.98 30.70 -8.41
C VAL A 20 -11.44 29.24 -8.37
N ALA A 21 -10.63 28.33 -8.91
CA ALA A 21 -10.95 26.91 -8.97
C ALA A 21 -10.47 26.21 -7.68
N THR A 22 -11.27 25.29 -7.18
CA THR A 22 -10.85 24.39 -6.10
C THR A 22 -9.79 23.43 -6.62
N GLN A 23 -8.72 23.25 -5.87
CA GLN A 23 -7.61 22.34 -6.16
C GLN A 23 -7.50 21.31 -5.04
N LEU A 24 -7.20 20.07 -5.40
CA LEU A 24 -7.05 18.95 -4.48
C LEU A 24 -5.59 18.56 -4.45
N VAL A 25 -4.95 18.64 -3.30
CA VAL A 25 -3.52 18.34 -3.14
C VAL A 25 -3.35 17.12 -2.24
N GLY A 26 -2.71 16.09 -2.77
CA GLY A 26 -2.29 14.93 -2.00
C GLY A 26 -0.78 14.91 -1.84
N ILE A 27 -0.32 14.58 -0.64
CA ILE A 27 1.08 14.38 -0.30
C ILE A 27 1.26 12.92 0.08
N ASP A 28 2.16 12.23 -0.60
CA ASP A 28 2.59 10.85 -0.27
C ASP A 28 3.99 10.93 0.34
N LEU A 29 4.10 10.67 1.65
CA LEU A 29 5.36 10.61 2.38
C LEU A 29 5.79 9.14 2.50
N GLY A 30 6.47 8.68 1.47
CA GLY A 30 6.95 7.30 1.36
C GLY A 30 8.33 7.06 1.97
N THR A 31 8.80 5.82 1.87
CA THR A 31 10.13 5.42 2.38
C THR A 31 11.28 6.00 1.54
N SER A 32 11.13 6.02 0.23
CA SER A 32 12.19 6.44 -0.71
C SER A 32 12.07 7.89 -1.18
N GLY A 33 10.95 8.55 -0.90
CA GLY A 33 10.71 9.90 -1.38
C GLY A 33 9.39 10.49 -0.93
N VAL A 34 9.22 11.76 -1.25
CA VAL A 34 7.98 12.52 -1.11
C VAL A 34 7.44 12.80 -2.50
N ARG A 35 6.13 12.65 -2.67
CA ARG A 35 5.40 13.08 -3.86
C ARG A 35 4.28 14.03 -3.46
N ILE A 36 4.20 15.19 -4.12
CA ILE A 36 3.07 16.10 -4.01
C ILE A 36 2.37 16.16 -5.36
N THR A 37 1.06 16.00 -5.37
CA THR A 37 0.27 16.10 -6.61
C THR A 37 -0.95 16.96 -6.39
N ALA A 38 -1.13 17.96 -7.24
CA ALA A 38 -2.31 18.80 -7.30
C ALA A 38 -3.22 18.36 -8.45
N TYR A 39 -4.49 18.18 -8.16
CA TYR A 39 -5.52 17.78 -9.11
C TYR A 39 -6.60 18.86 -9.25
N GLY A 40 -7.20 18.93 -10.44
CA GLY A 40 -8.49 19.57 -10.65
C GLY A 40 -9.65 18.71 -10.14
N LEU A 41 -10.85 19.27 -10.10
CA LEU A 41 -12.07 18.54 -9.75
C LEU A 41 -12.49 17.47 -10.78
N ASP A 42 -11.88 17.50 -11.94
CA ASP A 42 -12.01 16.46 -12.98
C ASP A 42 -10.97 15.33 -12.83
N GLY A 43 -10.10 15.41 -11.80
CA GLY A 43 -9.02 14.47 -11.52
C GLY A 43 -7.82 14.58 -12.46
N GLU A 44 -7.77 15.65 -13.31
CA GLU A 44 -6.58 15.91 -14.11
C GLU A 44 -5.43 16.44 -13.22
N VAL A 45 -4.22 15.94 -13.46
CA VAL A 45 -3.03 16.41 -12.76
C VAL A 45 -2.69 17.82 -13.26
N LEU A 46 -2.74 18.78 -12.35
CA LEU A 46 -2.43 20.18 -12.63
C LEU A 46 -0.94 20.47 -12.47
N LEU A 47 -0.39 20.02 -11.34
CA LEU A 47 1.02 20.14 -10.97
C LEU A 47 1.42 18.91 -10.19
N GLY A 48 2.72 18.59 -10.20
CA GLY A 48 3.29 17.53 -9.37
C GLY A 48 4.77 17.76 -9.15
N GLY A 49 5.25 17.34 -7.98
CA GLY A 49 6.65 17.31 -7.59
C GLY A 49 6.97 15.97 -6.94
N GLU A 50 8.20 15.52 -7.12
CA GLU A 50 8.73 14.31 -6.49
C GLU A 50 10.18 14.56 -6.08
N ALA A 51 10.54 14.16 -4.86
CA ALA A 51 11.90 14.25 -4.36
C ALA A 51 12.28 12.99 -3.58
N THR A 52 13.54 12.58 -3.66
CA THR A 52 14.06 11.41 -2.95
C THR A 52 14.42 11.74 -1.52
N ILE A 53 14.22 10.77 -0.62
CA ILE A 53 14.67 10.83 0.78
C ILE A 53 15.89 9.92 0.92
N ASP A 54 17.03 10.50 1.28
CA ASP A 54 18.30 9.80 1.43
C ASP A 54 18.55 9.27 2.85
N ALA A 55 17.82 9.82 3.85
CA ALA A 55 17.86 9.36 5.24
C ALA A 55 16.53 9.58 5.95
N GLN A 56 16.17 8.66 6.84
CA GLN A 56 14.89 8.69 7.58
C GLN A 56 14.99 9.56 8.83
N THR A 57 15.05 10.86 8.60
CA THR A 57 14.98 11.91 9.63
C THR A 57 13.98 12.99 9.22
N VAL A 58 13.40 13.66 10.19
CA VAL A 58 12.43 14.74 9.96
C VAL A 58 13.04 15.85 9.07
N ASP A 59 14.29 16.27 9.34
CA ASP A 59 14.98 17.29 8.54
C ASP A 59 15.09 16.89 7.06
N ARG A 60 15.28 15.59 6.78
CA ARG A 60 15.38 15.09 5.40
C ARG A 60 14.02 14.98 4.72
N TRP A 61 12.98 14.70 5.49
CA TRP A 61 11.62 14.75 5.01
C TRP A 61 11.21 16.18 4.63
N GLU A 62 11.51 17.16 5.49
CA GLU A 62 11.28 18.58 5.19
C GLU A 62 12.10 19.07 3.99
N ALA A 63 13.38 18.69 3.91
CA ALA A 63 14.22 19.03 2.74
C ALA A 63 13.62 18.49 1.43
N ALA A 64 13.12 17.24 1.43
CA ALA A 64 12.45 16.67 0.28
C ALA A 64 11.12 17.39 -0.03
N LEU A 65 10.37 17.83 0.99
CA LEU A 65 9.17 18.64 0.79
C LEU A 65 9.48 19.99 0.13
N TYR A 66 10.55 20.67 0.53
CA TYR A 66 10.98 21.92 -0.13
C TYR A 66 11.32 21.71 -1.61
N ASP A 67 11.94 20.59 -1.95
CA ASP A 67 12.27 20.25 -3.34
C ASP A 67 11.02 19.95 -4.20
N THR A 68 9.88 19.63 -3.55
CA THR A 68 8.59 19.35 -4.22
C THR A 68 7.63 20.54 -4.21
N ALA A 69 8.06 21.72 -3.77
CA ALA A 69 7.20 22.91 -3.61
C ALA A 69 6.35 23.21 -4.85
N LEU A 70 5.06 23.47 -4.64
CA LEU A 70 4.10 23.76 -5.71
C LEU A 70 3.80 25.26 -5.78
N TYR A 71 3.73 25.80 -6.99
CA TYR A 71 3.27 27.17 -7.21
C TYR A 71 1.81 27.13 -7.68
N LEU A 72 0.91 26.88 -6.75
CA LEU A 72 -0.53 26.80 -7.02
C LEU A 72 -1.11 28.16 -7.39
N PRO A 73 -2.03 28.19 -8.38
CA PRO A 73 -2.82 29.41 -8.62
C PRO A 73 -3.73 29.70 -7.43
N ARG A 74 -4.14 30.97 -7.31
CA ARG A 74 -5.06 31.36 -6.23
C ARG A 74 -6.37 30.59 -6.32
N GLY A 75 -6.81 30.01 -5.22
CA GLY A 75 -8.02 29.22 -5.15
C GLY A 75 -8.22 28.59 -3.78
N ARG A 76 -9.30 27.85 -3.62
CA ARG A 76 -9.52 26.97 -2.51
C ARG A 76 -8.60 25.74 -2.70
N VAL A 77 -7.85 25.37 -1.69
CA VAL A 77 -6.97 24.19 -1.72
C VAL A 77 -7.38 23.25 -0.60
N LEU A 78 -7.71 21.99 -0.93
CA LEU A 78 -7.81 20.91 0.03
C LEU A 78 -6.50 20.12 0.00
N CYS A 79 -6.00 19.77 1.18
CA CYS A 79 -4.78 18.97 1.28
C CYS A 79 -4.95 17.79 2.23
N THR A 80 -4.47 16.62 1.81
CA THR A 80 -4.33 15.40 2.62
C THR A 80 -2.90 14.87 2.57
N VAL A 81 -2.52 14.07 3.56
CA VAL A 81 -1.23 13.39 3.61
C VAL A 81 -1.45 11.91 3.80
N ASP A 82 -0.88 11.08 2.93
CA ASP A 82 -0.72 9.66 3.19
C ASP A 82 0.75 9.31 3.46
N SER A 83 0.98 8.24 4.21
CA SER A 83 2.33 7.84 4.60
C SER A 83 2.46 6.37 4.93
N THR A 84 3.71 5.93 5.12
CA THR A 84 4.03 4.55 5.51
C THR A 84 3.32 4.13 6.80
N SER A 85 2.67 2.97 6.76
CA SER A 85 1.96 2.39 7.89
C SER A 85 2.91 1.78 8.93
N GLY A 86 2.77 2.16 10.20
CA GLY A 86 3.54 1.58 11.31
C GLY A 86 4.93 2.20 11.52
N THR A 87 5.21 3.34 10.91
CA THR A 87 6.32 4.22 11.27
C THR A 87 5.88 5.13 12.43
N ALA A 88 6.71 5.27 13.48
CA ALA A 88 6.41 6.11 14.63
C ALA A 88 7.33 7.33 14.69
N VAL A 89 6.75 8.51 14.88
CA VAL A 89 7.43 9.79 15.08
C VAL A 89 7.12 10.25 16.51
N LEU A 90 8.14 10.32 17.36
CA LEU A 90 8.02 10.72 18.76
C LEU A 90 8.51 12.16 18.89
N VAL A 91 7.61 13.07 19.26
CA VAL A 91 7.87 14.52 19.27
C VAL A 91 7.52 15.13 20.63
N ASP A 92 8.07 16.32 20.89
CA ASP A 92 7.70 17.15 22.01
C ASP A 92 6.39 17.92 21.74
N ASP A 93 6.05 18.87 22.60
CA ASP A 93 4.81 19.65 22.53
C ASP A 93 4.78 20.69 21.40
N THR A 94 5.89 20.91 20.70
CA THR A 94 6.00 21.79 19.52
C THR A 94 6.15 21.00 18.20
N GLY A 95 6.14 19.67 18.27
CA GLY A 95 6.30 18.80 17.12
C GLY A 95 7.75 18.53 16.69
N GLU A 96 8.71 19.00 17.49
CA GLU A 96 10.13 18.70 17.27
C GLU A 96 10.46 17.24 17.66
N PRO A 97 11.27 16.53 16.87
CA PRO A 97 11.53 15.12 17.10
C PRO A 97 12.40 14.89 18.36
N VAL A 98 11.83 14.23 19.36
CA VAL A 98 12.58 13.75 20.51
C VAL A 98 13.50 12.61 20.10
N PHE A 99 13.04 11.74 19.20
CA PHE A 99 13.83 10.65 18.60
C PHE A 99 13.69 10.68 17.08
N ARG A 100 14.68 10.10 16.38
CA ARG A 100 14.49 9.87 14.94
C ARG A 100 13.25 9.00 14.69
N PRO A 101 12.58 9.13 13.55
CA PRO A 101 11.47 8.25 13.19
C PRO A 101 11.85 6.78 13.30
N GLN A 102 10.97 5.98 13.90
CA GLN A 102 11.12 4.53 14.01
C GLN A 102 10.40 3.87 12.84
N MET A 103 11.15 3.49 11.81
CA MET A 103 10.59 3.04 10.56
C MET A 103 9.86 1.70 10.69
N TYR A 104 8.83 1.48 9.88
CA TYR A 104 7.99 0.28 9.89
C TYR A 104 8.79 -1.03 9.67
N TYR A 105 9.89 -0.98 8.93
CA TYR A 105 10.76 -2.13 8.65
C TYR A 105 11.81 -2.40 9.74
N GLU A 106 11.99 -1.49 10.68
CA GLU A 106 12.87 -1.72 11.83
C GLU A 106 12.21 -2.64 12.86
N SER A 107 12.98 -3.40 13.57
CA SER A 107 12.48 -4.36 14.54
C SER A 107 13.03 -4.16 15.95
N ALA A 108 12.26 -4.60 16.94
CA ALA A 108 12.63 -4.72 18.35
C ALA A 108 12.17 -6.11 18.84
N PRO A 109 12.94 -7.18 18.55
CA PRO A 109 12.47 -8.56 18.74
C PRO A 109 12.09 -8.90 20.18
N GLU A 110 12.89 -8.47 21.18
CA GLU A 110 12.63 -8.73 22.59
C GLU A 110 11.27 -8.16 23.01
N HIS A 111 11.06 -6.86 22.77
CA HIS A 111 9.78 -6.19 23.09
C HIS A 111 8.62 -6.69 22.22
N GLY A 112 8.89 -7.10 20.98
CA GLY A 112 7.89 -7.73 20.13
C GLY A 112 7.38 -9.06 20.68
N HIS A 113 8.26 -9.90 21.24
CA HIS A 113 7.88 -11.12 21.92
C HIS A 113 7.10 -10.85 23.22
N GLU A 114 7.51 -9.84 24.01
CA GLU A 114 6.78 -9.43 25.20
C GLU A 114 5.35 -8.99 24.88
N ILE A 115 5.19 -8.12 23.88
CA ILE A 115 3.86 -7.65 23.44
C ILE A 115 3.03 -8.82 22.94
N ALA A 116 3.58 -9.69 22.09
CA ALA A 116 2.85 -10.81 21.50
C ALA A 116 2.36 -11.83 22.56
N ALA A 117 3.01 -11.88 23.73
CA ALA A 117 2.63 -12.76 24.84
C ALA A 117 1.50 -12.22 25.73
N LEU A 118 1.04 -10.99 25.52
CA LEU A 118 -0.01 -10.38 26.34
C LEU A 118 -1.40 -10.91 25.93
N ASP A 119 -2.29 -11.14 26.89
CA ASP A 119 -3.69 -11.50 26.63
C ASP A 119 -4.41 -10.43 25.80
N ALA A 120 -4.15 -9.15 26.11
CA ALA A 120 -4.71 -8.02 25.38
C ALA A 120 -4.33 -8.03 23.89
N THR A 121 -3.11 -8.42 23.57
CA THR A 121 -2.64 -8.57 22.20
C THR A 121 -3.31 -9.74 21.49
N ALA A 122 -3.50 -10.87 22.21
CA ALA A 122 -4.23 -12.02 21.67
C ALA A 122 -5.68 -11.67 21.32
N ASP A 123 -6.32 -10.78 22.09
CA ASP A 123 -7.68 -10.31 21.80
C ASP A 123 -7.74 -9.43 20.53
N LEU A 124 -6.78 -8.53 20.36
CA LEU A 124 -6.67 -7.74 19.12
C LEU A 124 -6.29 -8.61 17.91
N ALA A 125 -5.44 -9.62 18.10
CA ALA A 125 -5.10 -10.57 17.03
C ALA A 125 -6.32 -11.35 16.53
N LYS A 126 -7.25 -11.75 17.43
CA LYS A 126 -8.54 -12.34 17.04
C LYS A 126 -9.41 -11.40 16.21
N LYS A 127 -9.18 -10.10 16.31
CA LYS A 127 -9.82 -9.06 15.52
C LYS A 127 -9.02 -8.69 14.25
N GLY A 128 -8.04 -9.51 13.89
CA GLY A 128 -7.21 -9.32 12.69
C GLY A 128 -6.11 -8.28 12.82
N VAL A 129 -5.72 -7.90 14.04
CA VAL A 129 -4.65 -6.92 14.32
C VAL A 129 -3.48 -7.62 15.04
N PRO A 130 -2.59 -8.33 14.32
CA PRO A 130 -1.45 -9.00 14.93
C PRO A 130 -0.34 -8.01 15.31
N PHE A 131 0.38 -8.32 16.37
CA PHE A 131 1.59 -7.60 16.79
C PHE A 131 2.83 -8.45 16.58
N SER A 132 3.95 -7.78 16.28
CA SER A 132 5.23 -8.43 15.99
C SER A 132 6.41 -7.55 16.40
N ALA A 133 7.61 -8.03 16.18
CA ALA A 133 8.84 -7.27 16.38
C ALA A 133 8.92 -5.96 15.59
N THR A 134 8.20 -5.84 14.48
CA THR A 134 8.15 -4.63 13.66
C THR A 134 7.02 -3.68 14.05
N SER A 135 6.17 -4.05 15.01
CA SER A 135 5.10 -3.16 15.50
C SER A 135 5.66 -1.88 16.10
N PRO A 136 4.99 -0.72 15.91
CA PRO A 136 5.44 0.54 16.49
C PRO A 136 5.64 0.47 18.00
N LEU A 137 4.70 -0.15 18.73
CA LEU A 137 4.77 -0.28 20.18
C LEU A 137 6.03 -0.97 20.66
N ALA A 138 6.51 -2.02 19.98
CA ALA A 138 7.76 -2.69 20.33
C ALA A 138 8.98 -1.75 20.27
N LYS A 139 9.02 -0.90 19.26
CA LYS A 139 10.09 0.10 19.09
C LYS A 139 9.98 1.24 20.12
N ILE A 140 8.75 1.66 20.44
CA ILE A 140 8.47 2.68 21.46
C ILE A 140 8.92 2.20 22.84
N LEU A 141 8.58 0.97 23.23
CA LEU A 141 9.01 0.37 24.51
C LEU A 141 10.54 0.27 24.60
N ARG A 142 11.19 -0.16 23.53
CA ARG A 142 12.67 -0.17 23.45
C ARG A 142 13.27 1.23 23.71
N LEU A 143 12.70 2.29 23.12
CA LEU A 143 13.19 3.66 23.34
C LEU A 143 12.96 4.12 24.77
N ARG A 144 11.80 3.83 25.34
CA ARG A 144 11.47 4.16 26.73
C ARG A 144 12.43 3.50 27.74
N GLU A 145 12.75 2.22 27.51
CA GLU A 145 13.67 1.49 28.38
C GLU A 145 15.11 1.97 28.22
N ALA A 146 15.57 2.15 26.98
CA ALA A 146 16.95 2.54 26.70
C ALA A 146 17.28 4.00 27.03
N TYR A 147 16.29 4.90 26.98
CA TYR A 147 16.49 6.34 27.13
C TYR A 147 15.36 6.98 27.96
N PRO A 148 15.14 6.56 29.23
CA PRO A 148 14.00 6.98 30.05
C PRO A 148 13.93 8.48 30.23
N GLU A 149 15.05 9.17 30.56
CA GLU A 149 15.09 10.62 30.75
C GLU A 149 14.75 11.39 29.47
N ARG A 150 15.16 10.89 28.32
CA ARG A 150 14.84 11.51 27.05
C ARG A 150 13.38 11.25 26.66
N PHE A 151 12.84 10.09 27.01
CA PHE A 151 11.45 9.73 26.74
C PHE A 151 10.46 10.59 27.50
N GLU A 152 10.84 11.16 28.68
CA GLU A 152 10.01 12.12 29.43
C GLU A 152 9.66 13.39 28.64
N ALA A 153 10.45 13.74 27.62
CA ALA A 153 10.17 14.88 26.75
C ALA A 153 9.18 14.58 25.62
N VAL A 154 8.74 13.30 25.47
CA VAL A 154 7.76 12.95 24.44
C VAL A 154 6.37 13.38 24.88
N GLU A 155 5.75 14.24 24.12
CA GLU A 155 4.35 14.64 24.31
C GLU A 155 3.43 13.89 23.36
N TRP A 156 3.88 13.64 22.11
CA TRP A 156 3.08 12.96 21.09
C TRP A 156 3.83 11.81 20.42
N ILE A 157 3.11 10.71 20.19
CA ILE A 157 3.53 9.57 19.38
C ILE A 157 2.63 9.49 18.16
N LEU A 158 3.18 9.77 17.00
CA LEU A 158 2.44 10.06 15.76
C LEU A 158 2.82 9.12 14.63
N SER A 159 1.94 9.00 13.63
CA SER A 159 2.33 8.55 12.29
C SER A 159 3.02 9.68 11.51
N PRO A 160 3.79 9.39 10.46
CA PRO A 160 4.36 10.44 9.62
C PRO A 160 3.30 11.34 8.97
N ALA A 161 2.14 10.79 8.56
CA ALA A 161 1.05 11.57 8.01
C ALA A 161 0.48 12.55 9.04
N THR A 162 0.20 12.08 10.26
CA THR A 162 -0.27 12.95 11.34
C THR A 162 0.76 14.01 11.68
N TRP A 163 2.04 13.63 11.82
CA TRP A 163 3.11 14.58 12.09
C TRP A 163 3.17 15.68 11.02
N LEU A 164 3.17 15.32 9.74
CA LEU A 164 3.26 16.29 8.66
C LEU A 164 2.05 17.24 8.61
N LEU A 165 0.83 16.72 8.80
CA LEU A 165 -0.38 17.55 8.83
C LEU A 165 -0.31 18.61 9.94
N TYR A 166 0.12 18.24 11.15
CA TYR A 166 0.23 19.18 12.26
C TYR A 166 1.45 20.10 12.13
N ARG A 167 2.50 19.63 11.45
CA ARG A 167 3.64 20.46 11.07
C ARG A 167 3.25 21.55 10.05
N LEU A 168 2.34 21.24 9.12
CA LEU A 168 1.76 22.22 8.19
C LEU A 168 0.77 23.16 8.89
N LEU A 169 0.06 22.67 9.90
CA LEU A 169 -0.92 23.46 10.65
C LEU A 169 -0.26 24.48 11.57
N TYR A 170 0.61 24.03 12.48
CA TYR A 170 1.18 24.83 13.57
C TYR A 170 2.64 25.23 13.37
N GLY A 171 3.42 24.48 12.57
CA GLY A 171 4.87 24.66 12.55
C GLY A 171 5.54 24.12 13.82
N THR A 172 6.65 24.77 14.23
CA THR A 172 7.38 24.49 15.48
C THR A 172 7.37 25.68 16.44
N GLU A 173 6.74 26.78 16.07
CA GLU A 173 6.69 28.01 16.88
C GLU A 173 5.58 27.96 17.94
N GLU A 174 4.60 27.08 17.77
CA GLU A 174 3.44 26.96 18.63
C GLU A 174 3.36 25.56 19.25
N ARG A 175 2.83 25.52 20.49
CA ARG A 175 2.49 24.25 21.12
C ARG A 175 1.32 23.60 20.40
N TRP A 176 1.49 22.33 20.01
CA TRP A 176 0.44 21.54 19.37
C TRP A 176 -0.66 21.17 20.35
N ARG A 177 -1.90 21.26 19.92
CA ARG A 177 -3.09 20.98 20.74
C ARG A 177 -4.10 20.24 19.90
N GLU A 178 -4.95 19.46 20.58
CA GLU A 178 -6.06 18.75 19.94
C GLU A 178 -5.58 17.95 18.73
N VAL A 179 -4.45 17.24 18.90
CA VAL A 179 -3.87 16.42 17.84
C VAL A 179 -4.77 15.21 17.60
N GLU A 180 -5.12 14.99 16.34
CA GLU A 180 -5.97 13.91 15.88
C GLU A 180 -5.21 13.04 14.88
N THR A 181 -5.51 11.76 14.85
CA THR A 181 -4.99 10.80 13.85
C THR A 181 -6.11 9.99 13.25
N ASP A 182 -5.95 9.52 12.04
CA ASP A 182 -6.94 8.66 11.42
C ASP A 182 -6.85 7.21 11.91
N TRP A 183 -7.97 6.49 11.83
CA TRP A 183 -8.05 5.12 12.33
C TRP A 183 -7.18 4.11 11.55
N THR A 184 -6.77 4.42 10.29
CA THR A 184 -5.92 3.52 9.52
C THR A 184 -4.48 3.54 10.01
N ASN A 185 -4.01 4.70 10.48
CA ASN A 185 -2.74 4.86 11.16
C ASN A 185 -2.80 4.34 12.61
N ALA A 186 -3.85 4.67 13.37
CA ALA A 186 -4.00 4.29 14.77
C ALA A 186 -3.99 2.76 14.99
N LEU A 187 -4.49 1.98 14.04
CA LEU A 187 -4.59 0.52 14.13
C LEU A 187 -3.27 -0.14 14.56
N LYS A 188 -2.15 0.21 13.95
CA LYS A 188 -0.85 -0.41 14.26
C LYS A 188 -0.23 0.06 15.57
N PHE A 189 -0.76 1.13 16.14
CA PHE A 189 -0.35 1.67 17.44
C PHE A 189 -1.21 1.12 18.61
N GLY A 190 -2.10 0.17 18.36
CA GLY A 190 -2.87 -0.49 19.39
C GLY A 190 -4.31 0.02 19.58
N ALA A 191 -4.87 0.65 18.55
CA ALA A 191 -6.28 1.01 18.55
C ALA A 191 -7.18 -0.20 18.23
N ASP A 192 -8.33 -0.29 18.93
CA ASP A 192 -9.44 -1.13 18.49
C ASP A 192 -10.27 -0.38 17.46
N VAL A 193 -10.07 -0.74 16.21
CA VAL A 193 -10.78 -0.15 15.06
C VAL A 193 -12.05 -0.93 14.69
N THR A 194 -12.39 -1.99 15.44
CA THR A 194 -13.55 -2.84 15.17
C THR A 194 -14.84 -2.31 15.80
N VAL A 195 -14.69 -1.39 16.73
CA VAL A 195 -15.82 -0.72 17.40
C VAL A 195 -16.35 0.45 16.56
N ALA A 196 -17.58 0.88 16.81
CA ALA A 196 -18.23 1.95 16.05
C ALA A 196 -17.42 3.25 16.05
N SER A 197 -16.92 3.63 17.23
CA SER A 197 -15.97 4.73 17.40
C SER A 197 -14.61 4.13 17.76
N PRO A 198 -13.64 4.07 16.85
CA PRO A 198 -12.30 3.57 17.14
C PRO A 198 -11.66 4.24 18.33
N GLU A 199 -11.02 3.47 19.18
CA GLU A 199 -10.42 3.95 20.44
C GLU A 199 -9.11 3.21 20.73
N TRP A 200 -8.26 3.81 21.56
CA TRP A 200 -7.07 3.16 22.07
C TRP A 200 -7.49 2.00 22.97
N TYR A 201 -6.94 0.80 22.74
CA TYR A 201 -7.33 -0.40 23.46
C TYR A 201 -6.72 -0.40 24.87
N GLU A 202 -7.41 0.20 25.84
CA GLU A 202 -6.96 0.38 27.23
C GLU A 202 -6.27 -0.84 27.83
N PRO A 203 -6.79 -2.10 27.70
CA PRO A 203 -6.14 -3.26 28.29
C PRO A 203 -4.72 -3.50 27.79
N LEU A 204 -4.40 -3.10 26.55
CA LEU A 204 -3.05 -3.19 26.01
C LEU A 204 -2.15 -2.11 26.60
N PHE A 205 -2.62 -0.89 26.69
CA PHE A 205 -1.86 0.25 27.25
C PHE A 205 -1.57 0.06 28.73
N ASP A 206 -2.53 -0.47 29.51
CA ASP A 206 -2.35 -0.82 30.92
C ASP A 206 -1.28 -1.89 31.08
N ALA A 207 -1.36 -2.98 30.28
CA ALA A 207 -0.38 -4.08 30.33
C ALA A 207 1.04 -3.61 29.98
N LEU A 208 1.16 -2.63 29.08
CA LEU A 208 2.44 -2.04 28.68
C LEU A 208 2.92 -0.93 29.62
N SER A 209 2.09 -0.49 30.58
CA SER A 209 2.34 0.69 31.41
C SER A 209 2.71 1.92 30.56
N LEU A 210 2.00 2.11 29.45
CA LEU A 210 2.17 3.21 28.51
C LEU A 210 0.90 4.07 28.50
N SER A 211 1.03 5.39 28.74
CA SER A 211 -0.15 6.25 28.75
C SER A 211 -0.74 6.40 27.35
N PRO A 212 -2.05 6.17 27.16
CA PRO A 212 -2.73 6.48 25.91
C PRO A 212 -2.76 8.00 25.62
N ASP A 213 -2.54 8.86 26.61
CA ASP A 213 -2.47 10.32 26.43
C ASP A 213 -1.30 10.77 25.55
N LEU A 214 -0.29 9.93 25.36
CA LEU A 214 0.80 10.18 24.42
C LEU A 214 0.35 10.02 22.94
N PHE A 215 -0.86 9.55 22.72
CA PHE A 215 -1.38 9.29 21.37
C PHE A 215 -2.54 10.22 21.06
N PRO A 216 -2.67 10.65 19.78
CA PRO A 216 -3.74 11.55 19.35
C PRO A 216 -5.13 10.96 19.51
N SER A 217 -6.17 11.79 19.52
CA SER A 217 -7.54 11.33 19.37
C SER A 217 -7.76 10.67 18.01
N ILE A 218 -8.58 9.60 17.95
CA ILE A 218 -8.80 8.85 16.72
C ILE A 218 -10.05 9.39 16.02
N VAL A 219 -9.89 9.73 14.74
CA VAL A 219 -10.97 10.22 13.87
C VAL A 219 -11.03 9.47 12.54
N ALA A 220 -12.03 9.78 11.73
CA ALA A 220 -12.13 9.21 10.38
C ALA A 220 -11.11 9.84 9.41
N PRO A 221 -10.56 9.09 8.44
CA PRO A 221 -9.93 9.70 7.27
C PRO A 221 -10.88 10.71 6.61
N GLY A 222 -10.33 11.84 6.16
CA GLY A 222 -11.12 12.95 5.60
C GLY A 222 -11.70 13.91 6.65
N THR A 223 -11.50 13.72 7.95
CA THR A 223 -11.91 14.70 8.97
C THR A 223 -11.13 16.00 8.78
N PRO A 224 -11.80 17.19 8.76
CA PRO A 224 -11.11 18.47 8.65
C PRO A 224 -10.31 18.77 9.94
N ILE A 225 -9.05 19.23 9.78
CA ILE A 225 -8.14 19.54 10.88
C ILE A 225 -8.06 21.05 11.11
N GLY A 226 -7.94 21.83 10.03
CA GLY A 226 -7.75 23.27 10.09
C GLY A 226 -7.18 23.82 8.78
N VAL A 227 -6.51 24.96 8.88
CA VAL A 227 -5.90 25.67 7.75
C VAL A 227 -4.39 25.74 7.94
N ALA A 228 -3.64 25.40 6.91
CA ALA A 228 -2.18 25.42 6.92
C ALA A 228 -1.66 26.86 7.08
N THR A 229 -0.98 27.14 8.20
CA THR A 229 -0.48 28.50 8.54
C THR A 229 1.02 28.57 8.82
N SER A 230 1.70 27.42 8.88
CA SER A 230 3.12 27.35 9.19
C SER A 230 4.02 27.91 8.08
N ASP A 231 5.26 28.24 8.46
CA ASP A 231 6.29 28.65 7.50
C ASP A 231 6.58 27.53 6.49
N LEU A 232 6.63 26.26 6.93
CA LEU A 232 6.76 25.11 6.03
C LEU A 232 5.66 25.10 4.96
N ALA A 233 4.40 25.29 5.38
CA ALA A 233 3.28 25.35 4.43
C ALA A 233 3.43 26.51 3.44
N ALA A 234 3.92 27.66 3.89
CA ALA A 234 4.16 28.81 3.02
C ALA A 234 5.26 28.53 1.99
N GLU A 235 6.36 27.90 2.40
CA GLU A 235 7.51 27.62 1.55
C GLU A 235 7.22 26.54 0.49
N ILE A 236 6.39 25.53 0.81
CA ILE A 236 5.99 24.52 -0.16
C ILE A 236 4.76 24.91 -1.00
N GLY A 237 4.22 26.12 -0.80
CA GLY A 237 3.11 26.68 -1.58
C GLY A 237 1.72 26.24 -1.14
N LEU A 238 1.57 25.78 0.11
CA LEU A 238 0.31 25.31 0.71
C LEU A 238 -0.25 26.27 1.78
N ALA A 239 0.29 27.47 1.95
CA ALA A 239 -0.27 28.44 2.89
C ALA A 239 -1.75 28.72 2.59
N GLY A 240 -2.61 28.58 3.58
CA GLY A 240 -4.05 28.75 3.46
C GLY A 240 -4.81 27.53 2.94
N ALA A 241 -4.12 26.38 2.70
CA ALA A 241 -4.79 25.14 2.36
C ALA A 241 -5.62 24.59 3.52
N GLU A 242 -6.82 24.10 3.24
CA GLU A 242 -7.65 23.37 4.18
C GLU A 242 -7.06 21.95 4.34
N LEU A 243 -6.65 21.60 5.55
CA LEU A 243 -6.04 20.31 5.87
C LEU A 243 -7.10 19.32 6.34
N TYR A 244 -7.02 18.11 5.83
CA TYR A 244 -7.89 16.99 6.17
C TYR A 244 -7.05 15.78 6.57
N GLN A 245 -7.54 14.98 7.52
CA GLN A 245 -6.91 13.72 7.86
C GLN A 245 -6.75 12.84 6.62
N GLY A 246 -5.54 12.35 6.42
CA GLY A 246 -5.26 11.39 5.38
C GLY A 246 -5.42 9.96 5.86
N MET A 247 -4.49 9.10 5.45
CA MET A 247 -4.53 7.67 5.78
C MET A 247 -3.14 7.03 5.57
N THR A 248 -3.05 5.72 5.78
CA THR A 248 -1.85 4.99 5.38
C THR A 248 -1.78 4.84 3.85
N ASP A 249 -0.56 4.84 3.30
CA ASP A 249 -0.24 4.61 1.88
C ASP A 249 -0.95 3.36 1.32
N GLY A 250 -0.95 2.28 2.10
CA GLY A 250 -1.62 1.04 1.74
C GLY A 250 -3.14 1.18 1.58
N ASN A 251 -3.83 1.99 2.40
CA ASN A 251 -5.26 2.25 2.26
C ASN A 251 -5.54 3.23 1.12
N ALA A 252 -4.73 4.26 0.95
CA ALA A 252 -4.81 5.17 -0.19
C ALA A 252 -4.62 4.42 -1.52
N SER A 253 -3.68 3.47 -1.57
CA SER A 253 -3.49 2.57 -2.71
C SER A 253 -4.69 1.67 -2.95
N ALA A 254 -5.35 1.13 -1.90
CA ALA A 254 -6.56 0.33 -2.05
C ALA A 254 -7.69 1.13 -2.70
N ILE A 255 -7.94 2.36 -2.21
CA ILE A 255 -8.93 3.27 -2.82
C ILE A 255 -8.54 3.57 -4.27
N SER A 256 -7.27 3.90 -4.56
CA SER A 256 -6.83 4.19 -5.92
C SER A 256 -6.97 3.00 -6.87
N ALA A 257 -6.93 1.78 -6.32
CA ALA A 257 -7.20 0.54 -7.03
C ALA A 257 -8.69 0.27 -7.25
N GLY A 258 -9.59 1.10 -6.71
CA GLY A 258 -11.03 0.93 -6.84
C GLY A 258 -11.66 0.02 -5.78
N CYS A 259 -10.95 -0.28 -4.67
CA CYS A 259 -11.53 -0.92 -3.50
C CYS A 259 -12.33 0.11 -2.70
N LEU A 260 -13.62 0.25 -3.00
CA LEU A 260 -14.49 1.31 -2.49
C LEU A 260 -15.64 0.77 -1.63
N GLY A 261 -16.06 -0.45 -1.85
CA GLY A 261 -17.17 -1.09 -1.15
C GLY A 261 -17.02 -2.62 -1.06
N ALA A 262 -17.87 -3.26 -0.25
CA ALA A 262 -17.83 -4.71 -0.07
C ALA A 262 -17.92 -5.46 -1.40
N GLY A 263 -17.13 -6.51 -1.54
CA GLY A 263 -17.01 -7.28 -2.79
C GLY A 263 -15.94 -6.76 -3.75
N ASP A 264 -15.35 -5.59 -3.52
CA ASP A 264 -14.24 -5.10 -4.33
C ASP A 264 -12.92 -5.80 -3.96
N TYR A 265 -12.28 -6.37 -4.96
CA TYR A 265 -10.98 -7.01 -4.84
C TYR A 265 -9.96 -6.28 -5.70
N SER A 266 -8.81 -6.04 -5.15
CA SER A 266 -7.67 -5.52 -5.92
C SER A 266 -6.39 -6.28 -5.61
N ILE A 267 -5.49 -6.30 -6.59
CA ILE A 267 -4.13 -6.76 -6.41
C ILE A 267 -3.16 -5.75 -7.02
N ALA A 268 -2.18 -5.35 -6.24
CA ALA A 268 -1.04 -4.56 -6.71
C ALA A 268 0.13 -5.50 -6.96
N CYS A 269 0.64 -5.53 -8.20
CA CYS A 269 1.69 -6.43 -8.66
C CYS A 269 2.96 -5.63 -8.97
N GLU A 270 3.82 -5.54 -7.97
CA GLU A 270 5.14 -4.90 -8.05
C GLU A 270 6.22 -5.89 -7.57
N SER A 271 7.23 -5.44 -6.86
CA SER A 271 8.22 -6.34 -6.21
C SER A 271 7.55 -7.30 -5.23
N THR A 272 6.50 -6.84 -4.56
CA THR A 272 5.60 -7.63 -3.72
C THR A 272 4.20 -7.53 -4.31
N SER A 273 3.47 -8.64 -4.40
CA SER A 273 2.04 -8.59 -4.67
C SER A 273 1.26 -8.37 -3.37
N VAL A 274 0.33 -7.41 -3.41
CA VAL A 274 -0.52 -7.07 -2.27
C VAL A 274 -1.98 -7.19 -2.68
N VAL A 275 -2.67 -8.14 -2.07
CA VAL A 275 -4.11 -8.35 -2.22
C VAL A 275 -4.85 -7.47 -1.22
N LYS A 276 -5.95 -6.89 -1.66
CA LYS A 276 -6.91 -6.18 -0.83
C LYS A 276 -8.33 -6.53 -1.24
N TYR A 277 -9.14 -6.78 -0.24
CA TYR A 277 -10.56 -7.08 -0.42
C TYR A 277 -11.38 -6.28 0.59
N VAL A 278 -12.45 -5.65 0.15
CA VAL A 278 -13.35 -4.90 1.03
C VAL A 278 -14.47 -5.81 1.53
N SER A 279 -14.59 -5.93 2.86
CA SER A 279 -15.61 -6.71 3.54
C SER A 279 -16.45 -5.84 4.47
N GLU A 280 -17.69 -6.25 4.72
CA GLU A 280 -18.56 -5.58 5.69
C GLU A 280 -18.16 -5.83 7.15
N SER A 281 -17.47 -6.95 7.40
CA SER A 281 -17.08 -7.38 8.74
C SER A 281 -15.71 -8.04 8.73
N ILE A 282 -15.09 -8.12 9.90
CA ILE A 282 -13.88 -8.90 10.11
C ILE A 282 -14.26 -10.36 10.34
N THR A 283 -13.75 -11.22 9.48
CA THR A 283 -13.81 -12.68 9.65
C THR A 283 -12.36 -13.18 9.70
N PRO A 284 -11.81 -13.46 10.90
CA PRO A 284 -10.39 -13.79 11.02
C PRO A 284 -10.00 -15.02 10.21
N HIS A 285 -8.86 -14.93 9.52
CA HIS A 285 -8.25 -16.00 8.77
C HIS A 285 -6.73 -15.88 8.86
N GLU A 286 -6.01 -16.98 9.02
CA GLU A 286 -4.55 -16.98 9.20
C GLU A 286 -3.79 -16.30 8.05
N ALA A 287 -4.30 -16.41 6.82
CA ALA A 287 -3.70 -15.81 5.63
C ALA A 287 -3.98 -14.30 5.48
N LEU A 288 -4.88 -13.73 6.30
CA LEU A 288 -5.38 -12.36 6.12
C LEU A 288 -5.11 -11.52 7.35
N TYR A 289 -4.75 -10.25 7.13
CA TYR A 289 -4.76 -9.21 8.15
C TYR A 289 -5.72 -8.09 7.75
N TYR A 290 -6.24 -7.37 8.74
CA TYR A 290 -7.33 -6.43 8.51
C TYR A 290 -6.92 -4.99 8.81
N HIS A 291 -7.52 -4.08 8.06
CA HIS A 291 -7.56 -2.65 8.34
C HIS A 291 -9.02 -2.20 8.34
N ARG A 292 -9.34 -1.14 9.08
CA ARG A 292 -10.61 -0.47 8.88
C ARG A 292 -10.55 0.30 7.57
N HIS A 293 -11.57 0.14 6.72
CA HIS A 293 -11.63 0.82 5.45
C HIS A 293 -11.85 2.33 5.66
N PRO A 294 -11.20 3.21 4.89
CA PRO A 294 -11.32 4.67 5.09
C PRO A 294 -12.73 5.23 4.90
N ILE A 295 -13.60 4.53 4.17
CA ILE A 295 -14.97 4.96 3.90
C ILE A 295 -15.95 4.10 4.68
N GLU A 296 -16.02 2.80 4.40
CA GLU A 296 -16.97 1.89 5.04
C GLU A 296 -16.43 0.45 5.06
N GLY A 297 -16.70 -0.28 6.16
CA GLY A 297 -16.29 -1.68 6.31
C GLY A 297 -14.81 -1.85 6.64
N TYR A 298 -14.23 -2.95 6.15
CA TYR A 298 -12.86 -3.37 6.44
C TYR A 298 -12.12 -3.81 5.19
N VAL A 299 -10.81 -3.67 5.21
CA VAL A 299 -9.93 -4.18 4.16
C VAL A 299 -9.22 -5.42 4.68
N ALA A 300 -9.60 -6.59 4.18
CA ALA A 300 -8.81 -7.80 4.33
C ALA A 300 -7.62 -7.75 3.35
N SER A 301 -6.43 -8.01 3.84
CA SER A 301 -5.19 -7.82 3.09
C SER A 301 -4.29 -9.02 3.23
N ALA A 302 -3.52 -9.28 2.17
CA ALA A 302 -2.43 -10.24 2.16
C ALA A 302 -1.27 -9.71 1.32
N ALA A 303 -0.05 -10.11 1.64
CA ALA A 303 1.14 -9.71 0.90
C ALA A 303 2.09 -10.89 0.72
N PHE A 304 2.65 -11.04 -0.46
CA PHE A 304 3.60 -12.10 -0.79
C PHE A 304 4.63 -11.63 -1.84
N GLU A 305 5.81 -12.23 -1.80
CA GLU A 305 6.92 -11.84 -2.67
C GLU A 305 6.78 -12.50 -4.03
N THR A 306 6.75 -11.69 -5.10
CA THR A 306 6.51 -12.17 -6.46
C THR A 306 7.45 -11.51 -7.48
N GLY A 307 7.36 -10.21 -7.67
CA GLY A 307 8.17 -9.50 -8.66
C GLY A 307 9.66 -9.61 -8.40
N VAL A 308 10.08 -9.58 -7.14
CA VAL A 308 11.49 -9.80 -6.74
C VAL A 308 12.00 -11.16 -7.21
N LEU A 309 11.18 -12.21 -7.16
CA LEU A 309 11.57 -13.53 -7.66
C LEU A 309 11.83 -13.48 -9.16
N PHE A 310 10.92 -12.89 -9.94
CA PHE A 310 11.07 -12.84 -11.39
C PHE A 310 12.29 -12.01 -11.79
N GLU A 311 12.48 -10.83 -11.18
CA GLU A 311 13.64 -9.98 -11.39
C GLU A 311 14.94 -10.73 -11.06
N TRP A 312 14.99 -11.41 -9.89
CA TRP A 312 16.14 -12.19 -9.46
C TRP A 312 16.48 -13.33 -10.42
N VAL A 313 15.49 -14.07 -10.91
CA VAL A 313 15.69 -15.15 -11.90
C VAL A 313 16.20 -14.57 -13.21
N CYS A 314 15.62 -13.47 -13.70
CA CYS A 314 16.08 -12.80 -14.91
C CYS A 314 17.55 -12.38 -14.82
N ASP A 315 17.93 -11.67 -13.76
CA ASP A 315 19.29 -11.16 -13.54
C ASP A 315 20.29 -12.30 -13.29
N ARG A 316 20.04 -13.13 -12.27
CA ARG A 316 21.03 -14.11 -11.76
C ARG A 316 21.22 -15.33 -12.63
N PHE A 317 20.14 -15.82 -13.27
CA PHE A 317 20.27 -17.00 -14.15
C PHE A 317 20.62 -16.64 -15.59
N PHE A 318 20.16 -15.48 -16.08
CA PHE A 318 20.21 -15.19 -17.50
C PHE A 318 20.91 -13.88 -17.86
N GLY A 319 21.16 -12.96 -16.91
CA GLY A 319 21.64 -11.62 -17.16
C GLY A 319 20.66 -10.80 -18.02
N PHE A 320 19.37 -11.00 -17.80
CA PHE A 320 18.27 -10.29 -18.45
C PHE A 320 17.70 -9.24 -17.50
N ASP A 321 17.22 -8.14 -18.06
CA ASP A 321 16.22 -7.34 -17.37
C ASP A 321 14.84 -8.00 -17.47
N GLU A 322 13.89 -7.52 -16.67
CA GLU A 322 12.52 -8.07 -16.62
C GLU A 322 11.82 -8.03 -17.98
N ARG A 323 11.99 -6.96 -18.75
CA ARG A 323 11.37 -6.80 -20.07
C ARG A 323 11.80 -7.93 -21.01
N ARG A 324 13.11 -8.17 -21.09
CA ARG A 324 13.67 -9.26 -21.90
C ARG A 324 13.24 -10.64 -21.39
N GLY A 325 13.15 -10.80 -20.07
CA GLY A 325 12.63 -12.03 -19.45
C GLY A 325 11.19 -12.31 -19.86
N LEU A 326 10.32 -11.31 -19.78
CA LEU A 326 8.92 -11.40 -20.19
C LEU A 326 8.76 -11.64 -21.69
N GLU A 327 9.59 -11.02 -22.53
CA GLU A 327 9.60 -11.28 -23.98
C GLU A 327 9.97 -12.74 -24.30
N ALA A 328 10.90 -13.34 -23.55
CA ALA A 328 11.24 -14.74 -23.71
C ALA A 328 10.11 -15.67 -23.23
N ALA A 329 9.49 -15.35 -22.09
CA ALA A 329 8.34 -16.08 -21.54
C ALA A 329 7.12 -16.04 -22.47
N ARG A 330 6.81 -14.87 -23.05
CA ARG A 330 5.67 -14.67 -23.97
C ARG A 330 5.70 -15.56 -25.20
N ARG A 331 6.88 -15.94 -25.68
CA ARG A 331 7.05 -16.79 -26.86
C ARG A 331 6.71 -18.26 -26.62
N VAL A 332 6.62 -18.67 -25.36
CA VAL A 332 6.30 -20.06 -24.98
C VAL A 332 4.79 -20.24 -24.97
N PRO A 333 4.24 -21.26 -25.67
CA PRO A 333 2.81 -21.54 -25.60
C PRO A 333 2.36 -21.90 -24.19
N ALA A 334 1.09 -21.62 -23.88
CA ALA A 334 0.48 -21.98 -22.60
C ALA A 334 0.55 -23.49 -22.39
N GLY A 335 0.94 -23.95 -21.21
CA GLY A 335 1.09 -25.36 -20.86
C GLY A 335 2.37 -26.02 -21.38
N ALA A 336 3.29 -25.28 -22.02
CA ALA A 336 4.58 -25.79 -22.47
C ALA A 336 5.76 -25.42 -21.57
N GLU A 337 5.50 -24.66 -20.50
CA GLU A 337 6.46 -24.25 -19.49
C GLU A 337 6.80 -25.37 -18.50
N TYR A 338 7.80 -25.14 -17.68
CA TYR A 338 8.05 -25.93 -16.48
C TYR A 338 7.13 -25.50 -15.35
N ASP A 339 6.69 -26.45 -14.51
CA ASP A 339 5.86 -26.15 -13.35
C ASP A 339 6.73 -25.50 -12.26
N VAL A 340 6.39 -24.26 -11.88
CA VAL A 340 7.09 -23.52 -10.83
C VAL A 340 6.11 -23.21 -9.72
N TYR A 341 6.48 -23.61 -8.49
CA TYR A 341 5.77 -23.29 -7.27
C TYR A 341 6.53 -22.20 -6.50
N VAL A 342 5.86 -21.08 -6.27
CA VAL A 342 6.46 -19.92 -5.65
C VAL A 342 6.42 -20.08 -4.14
N GLN A 343 7.51 -19.68 -3.48
CA GLN A 343 7.74 -19.79 -2.05
C GLN A 343 6.65 -19.16 -1.18
N GLY A 344 6.36 -19.83 -0.06
CA GLY A 344 5.31 -19.46 0.88
C GLY A 344 5.76 -18.78 2.17
N ASN A 345 6.88 -18.02 2.19
CA ASN A 345 7.39 -17.37 3.40
C ASN A 345 6.52 -16.23 3.95
N ARG A 346 5.56 -15.77 3.16
CA ARG A 346 4.52 -14.82 3.56
C ARG A 346 3.14 -15.44 3.37
N SER A 347 2.10 -14.64 3.54
CA SER A 347 0.73 -15.08 3.27
C SER A 347 0.61 -15.74 1.88
N PRO A 348 -0.24 -16.76 1.68
CA PRO A 348 -1.14 -17.35 2.68
C PRO A 348 -0.49 -18.46 3.52
N PHE A 349 0.69 -18.88 3.19
CA PHE A 349 1.26 -20.12 3.70
C PHE A 349 2.18 -19.92 4.90
N PHE A 350 2.88 -18.78 4.99
CA PHE A 350 3.80 -18.38 6.08
C PHE A 350 4.93 -19.38 6.40
N GLU A 351 5.32 -20.18 5.39
CA GLU A 351 6.32 -21.24 5.55
C GLU A 351 7.72 -20.70 5.23
N SER A 352 8.47 -20.36 6.25
CA SER A 352 9.82 -19.78 6.10
C SER A 352 10.88 -20.77 5.60
N GLY A 353 10.63 -22.07 5.71
CA GLY A 353 11.54 -23.15 5.27
C GLY A 353 11.39 -23.53 3.80
N MET A 354 10.27 -23.21 3.17
CA MET A 354 10.03 -23.56 1.77
C MET A 354 10.84 -22.73 0.80
N ALA A 355 11.49 -23.39 -0.14
CA ALA A 355 12.10 -22.74 -1.30
C ALA A 355 11.21 -22.87 -2.55
N ASN A 356 11.43 -21.99 -3.53
CA ASN A 356 10.77 -22.13 -4.82
C ASN A 356 11.12 -23.48 -5.48
N SER A 357 10.14 -24.19 -5.99
CA SER A 357 10.31 -25.52 -6.55
C SER A 357 10.01 -25.53 -8.05
N ILE A 358 10.79 -26.28 -8.81
CA ILE A 358 10.66 -26.42 -10.27
C ILE A 358 10.49 -27.89 -10.60
N PHE A 359 9.42 -28.23 -11.32
CA PHE A 359 9.13 -29.58 -11.78
C PHE A 359 9.12 -29.67 -13.31
N GLY A 360 9.14 -30.88 -13.85
CA GLY A 360 9.10 -31.12 -15.29
C GLY A 360 10.43 -30.85 -16.02
N LEU A 361 11.53 -30.62 -15.28
CA LEU A 361 12.87 -30.54 -15.86
C LEU A 361 13.31 -31.93 -16.31
N TRP A 362 13.16 -32.20 -17.61
CA TRP A 362 13.57 -33.45 -18.23
C TRP A 362 14.55 -33.15 -19.36
N PRO A 363 15.65 -33.96 -19.54
CA PRO A 363 16.57 -33.78 -20.65
C PRO A 363 15.84 -33.99 -21.98
N ASP A 364 15.58 -32.91 -22.68
CA ASP A 364 15.02 -32.91 -24.03
C ASP A 364 16.10 -32.40 -25.01
N GLN A 365 16.59 -33.28 -25.86
CA GLN A 365 17.65 -32.96 -26.82
C GLN A 365 17.15 -32.13 -28.02
N GLU A 366 15.84 -32.03 -28.20
CA GLU A 366 15.24 -31.19 -29.25
C GLU A 366 15.14 -29.70 -28.83
N LEU A 367 15.24 -29.43 -27.54
CA LEU A 367 15.20 -28.05 -27.03
C LEU A 367 16.58 -27.40 -27.06
N ASP A 368 16.68 -26.27 -27.72
CA ASP A 368 17.84 -25.41 -27.63
C ASP A 368 17.84 -24.60 -26.32
N ARG A 369 18.92 -23.88 -26.09
CA ARG A 369 19.08 -23.07 -24.87
C ARG A 369 18.02 -21.96 -24.73
N GLU A 370 17.56 -21.39 -25.84
CA GLU A 370 16.60 -20.30 -25.83
C GLU A 370 15.21 -20.86 -25.46
N ALA A 371 14.83 -21.98 -25.97
CA ALA A 371 13.60 -22.68 -25.63
C ALA A 371 13.56 -23.10 -24.15
N VAL A 372 14.64 -23.66 -23.61
CA VAL A 372 14.76 -24.01 -22.17
C VAL A 372 14.63 -22.77 -21.29
N ARG A 373 15.31 -21.67 -21.64
CA ARG A 373 15.20 -20.40 -20.91
C ARG A 373 13.79 -19.84 -20.94
N GLY A 374 13.17 -19.83 -22.12
CA GLY A 374 11.80 -19.38 -22.30
C GLY A 374 10.82 -20.18 -21.44
N ARG A 375 10.92 -21.52 -21.44
CA ARG A 375 10.06 -22.39 -20.62
C ARG A 375 10.23 -22.13 -19.12
N LEU A 376 11.46 -21.91 -18.64
CA LEU A 376 11.70 -21.60 -17.25
C LEU A 376 11.11 -20.22 -16.86
N LEU A 377 11.38 -19.19 -17.66
CA LEU A 377 10.86 -17.85 -17.42
C LEU A 377 9.32 -17.83 -17.48
N ARG A 378 8.72 -18.56 -18.42
CA ARG A 378 7.27 -18.72 -18.49
C ARG A 378 6.73 -19.42 -17.26
N GLY A 379 7.40 -20.48 -16.78
CA GLY A 379 7.03 -21.20 -15.57
C GLY A 379 7.04 -20.31 -14.33
N VAL A 380 8.07 -19.45 -14.19
CA VAL A 380 8.12 -18.48 -13.07
C VAL A 380 6.95 -17.48 -13.15
N VAL A 381 6.68 -16.91 -14.33
CA VAL A 381 5.54 -15.99 -14.53
C VAL A 381 4.21 -16.69 -14.23
N THR A 382 4.03 -17.91 -14.70
CA THR A 382 2.81 -18.73 -14.45
C THR A 382 2.67 -19.07 -12.97
N GLY A 383 3.76 -19.51 -12.31
CA GLY A 383 3.76 -19.84 -10.89
C GLY A 383 3.41 -18.63 -10.00
N ILE A 384 3.97 -17.47 -10.30
CA ILE A 384 3.59 -16.20 -9.63
C ILE A 384 2.09 -15.93 -9.84
N THR A 385 1.61 -16.04 -11.07
CA THR A 385 0.21 -15.74 -11.41
C THR A 385 -0.77 -16.73 -10.75
N LEU A 386 -0.38 -17.99 -10.57
CA LEU A 386 -1.16 -18.99 -9.83
C LEU A 386 -1.14 -18.74 -8.32
N ALA A 387 -0.01 -18.30 -7.77
CA ALA A 387 0.05 -17.85 -6.37
C ALA A 387 -0.86 -16.64 -6.13
N GLU A 388 -0.88 -15.68 -7.05
CA GLU A 388 -1.83 -14.55 -7.04
C GLU A 388 -3.29 -15.03 -7.12
N TYR A 389 -3.57 -16.05 -7.96
CA TYR A 389 -4.89 -16.65 -8.10
C TYR A 389 -5.41 -17.28 -6.81
N SER A 390 -4.54 -17.87 -5.98
CA SER A 390 -4.94 -18.60 -4.76
C SER A 390 -5.79 -17.78 -3.80
N TYR A 391 -5.67 -16.45 -3.83
CA TYR A 391 -6.46 -15.55 -2.99
C TYR A 391 -7.90 -15.35 -3.49
N LEU A 392 -8.18 -15.54 -4.77
CA LEU A 392 -9.53 -15.36 -5.30
C LEU A 392 -10.51 -16.39 -4.73
N PRO A 393 -10.26 -17.72 -4.81
CA PRO A 393 -11.14 -18.69 -4.18
C PRO A 393 -11.15 -18.54 -2.64
N LEU A 394 -9.99 -18.28 -2.01
CA LEU A 394 -9.92 -18.06 -0.56
C LEU A 394 -10.87 -16.95 -0.12
N VAL A 395 -10.83 -15.79 -0.77
CA VAL A 395 -11.71 -14.67 -0.46
C VAL A 395 -13.16 -14.99 -0.78
N ALA A 396 -13.43 -15.59 -1.95
CA ALA A 396 -14.79 -15.92 -2.37
C ALA A 396 -15.49 -16.95 -1.45
N GLU A 397 -14.73 -17.86 -0.85
CA GLU A 397 -15.24 -18.86 0.10
C GLU A 397 -15.35 -18.31 1.52
N HIS A 398 -14.47 -17.38 1.89
CA HIS A 398 -14.37 -16.87 3.25
C HIS A 398 -15.38 -15.75 3.57
N PHE A 399 -15.77 -14.96 2.57
CA PHE A 399 -16.68 -13.83 2.74
C PHE A 399 -18.02 -14.04 2.03
N GLU A 400 -19.13 -13.76 2.70
CA GLU A 400 -20.49 -13.94 2.18
C GLU A 400 -20.79 -13.07 0.94
N SER A 401 -20.22 -11.86 0.86
CA SER A 401 -20.39 -10.94 -0.28
C SER A 401 -19.72 -11.42 -1.56
N GLY A 402 -18.81 -12.41 -1.49
CA GLY A 402 -18.09 -12.89 -2.66
C GLY A 402 -17.21 -11.81 -3.30
N ILE A 403 -16.84 -11.99 -4.58
CA ILE A 403 -16.03 -11.00 -5.32
C ILE A 403 -16.88 -10.46 -6.47
N GLU A 404 -17.21 -9.17 -6.41
CA GLU A 404 -17.97 -8.48 -7.44
C GLU A 404 -17.09 -7.90 -8.54
N ARG A 405 -15.99 -7.26 -8.16
CA ARG A 405 -15.04 -6.62 -9.09
C ARG A 405 -13.61 -7.02 -8.77
N VAL A 406 -12.80 -7.20 -9.81
CA VAL A 406 -11.37 -7.43 -9.69
C VAL A 406 -10.61 -6.31 -10.37
N SER A 407 -9.77 -5.65 -9.62
CA SER A 407 -8.92 -4.57 -10.09
C SER A 407 -7.44 -4.93 -9.99
N LEU A 408 -6.64 -4.37 -10.88
CA LEU A 408 -5.21 -4.63 -10.98
C LEU A 408 -4.43 -3.31 -11.02
N LEU A 409 -3.47 -3.15 -10.12
CA LEU A 409 -2.41 -2.16 -10.19
C LEU A 409 -1.13 -2.86 -10.66
N SER A 410 -0.67 -2.54 -11.85
CA SER A 410 0.53 -3.15 -12.46
C SER A 410 1.08 -2.28 -13.57
N ARG A 411 2.28 -2.62 -14.04
CA ARG A 411 2.84 -2.08 -15.28
C ARG A 411 2.08 -2.62 -16.51
N GLY A 412 2.21 -1.94 -17.64
CA GLY A 412 1.50 -2.27 -18.88
C GLY A 412 0.11 -1.64 -18.94
N VAL A 413 -0.47 -1.60 -20.14
CA VAL A 413 -1.81 -1.08 -20.39
C VAL A 413 -2.63 -2.07 -21.22
N PRO A 414 -3.95 -2.16 -21.06
CA PRO A 414 -4.79 -3.07 -21.85
C PRO A 414 -4.59 -2.83 -23.36
N GLY A 415 -4.37 -3.92 -24.09
CA GLY A 415 -4.12 -3.87 -25.54
C GLY A 415 -2.77 -3.29 -25.95
N GLY A 416 -1.87 -3.03 -25.00
CA GLY A 416 -0.49 -2.63 -25.29
C GLY A 416 0.35 -3.80 -25.81
N ASP A 417 1.28 -3.54 -26.73
CA ASP A 417 2.19 -4.55 -27.28
C ASP A 417 3.48 -4.74 -26.44
N ASP A 418 3.50 -4.23 -25.22
CA ASP A 418 4.63 -4.45 -24.33
C ASP A 418 4.45 -5.74 -23.50
N PRO A 419 5.55 -6.35 -23.02
CA PRO A 419 5.47 -7.63 -22.34
C PRO A 419 4.79 -7.56 -20.95
N PHE A 420 4.68 -6.40 -20.33
CA PHE A 420 3.92 -6.23 -19.08
C PHE A 420 2.42 -6.27 -19.34
N SER A 421 1.95 -5.71 -20.46
CA SER A 421 0.56 -5.81 -20.92
C SER A 421 0.18 -7.28 -21.16
N TRP A 422 1.07 -8.05 -21.82
CA TRP A 422 0.89 -9.49 -21.99
C TRP A 422 0.79 -10.24 -20.64
N TRP A 423 1.56 -9.86 -19.61
CA TRP A 423 1.43 -10.52 -18.32
C TRP A 423 0.07 -10.22 -17.66
N ASN A 424 -0.49 -9.04 -17.88
CA ASN A 424 -1.85 -8.73 -17.42
C ASN A 424 -2.92 -9.54 -18.17
N GLU A 425 -2.75 -9.77 -19.45
CA GLU A 425 -3.60 -10.68 -20.25
C GLU A 425 -3.50 -12.13 -19.73
N LEU A 426 -2.30 -12.57 -19.39
CA LEU A 426 -2.09 -13.88 -18.77
C LEU A 426 -2.76 -13.98 -17.39
N ARG A 427 -2.67 -12.95 -16.56
CA ARG A 427 -3.38 -12.88 -15.27
C ARG A 427 -4.88 -13.03 -15.46
N ALA A 428 -5.49 -12.22 -16.30
CA ALA A 428 -6.93 -12.31 -16.58
C ALA A 428 -7.32 -13.72 -17.02
N SER A 429 -6.52 -14.35 -17.90
CA SER A 429 -6.78 -15.70 -18.43
C SER A 429 -6.57 -16.79 -17.38
N ILE A 430 -5.48 -16.74 -16.58
CA ILE A 430 -5.26 -17.72 -15.50
C ILE A 430 -6.30 -17.53 -14.38
N TRP A 431 -6.70 -16.30 -14.07
CA TRP A 431 -7.73 -16.04 -13.05
C TRP A 431 -9.14 -16.30 -13.56
N ASP A 432 -9.30 -16.49 -14.87
CA ASP A 432 -10.55 -16.78 -15.55
C ASP A 432 -11.65 -15.75 -15.28
N ARG A 433 -11.26 -14.48 -15.31
CA ARG A 433 -12.18 -13.35 -15.11
C ARG A 433 -11.64 -12.04 -15.67
N PRO A 434 -12.54 -11.12 -16.07
CA PRO A 434 -12.11 -9.80 -16.49
C PRO A 434 -11.49 -9.04 -15.31
N VAL A 435 -10.47 -8.24 -15.60
CA VAL A 435 -9.71 -7.46 -14.64
C VAL A 435 -9.66 -6.01 -15.08
N THR A 436 -10.08 -5.09 -14.22
CA THR A 436 -9.98 -3.65 -14.49
C THR A 436 -8.58 -3.16 -14.10
N ARG A 437 -7.80 -2.72 -15.09
CA ARG A 437 -6.48 -2.14 -14.80
C ARG A 437 -6.65 -0.69 -14.38
N MET A 438 -6.22 -0.39 -13.15
CA MET A 438 -6.24 0.96 -12.57
C MET A 438 -4.87 1.63 -12.68
N GLU A 439 -4.84 2.96 -12.76
CA GLU A 439 -3.63 3.74 -12.65
C GLU A 439 -3.26 3.95 -11.17
N PRO A 440 -1.97 3.81 -10.80
CA PRO A 440 -1.54 4.07 -9.42
C PRO A 440 -1.63 5.58 -9.12
N ARG A 441 -2.62 5.99 -8.33
CA ARG A 441 -2.87 7.37 -7.92
C ARG A 441 -3.09 7.44 -6.41
N THR A 442 -2.09 7.05 -5.62
CA THR A 442 -2.17 6.96 -4.15
C THR A 442 -2.66 8.28 -3.56
N THR A 443 -2.05 9.40 -3.97
CA THR A 443 -2.45 10.74 -3.50
C THR A 443 -3.90 11.12 -3.87
N ALA A 444 -4.45 10.64 -4.99
CA ALA A 444 -5.86 10.83 -5.32
C ALA A 444 -6.76 9.92 -4.47
N GLY A 445 -6.29 8.71 -4.13
CA GLY A 445 -6.97 7.81 -3.21
C GLY A 445 -7.13 8.42 -1.81
N SER A 446 -6.08 9.04 -1.27
CA SER A 446 -6.13 9.70 0.03
C SER A 446 -7.04 10.93 0.07
N LEU A 447 -7.22 11.61 -1.06
CA LEU A 447 -8.10 12.78 -1.19
C LEU A 447 -9.59 12.42 -1.20
N LEU A 448 -9.96 11.20 -1.59
CA LEU A 448 -11.35 10.84 -1.80
C LEU A 448 -12.24 11.07 -0.57
N PRO A 449 -11.92 10.58 0.66
CA PRO A 449 -12.71 10.87 1.86
C PRO A 449 -12.80 12.37 2.18
N ALA A 450 -11.71 13.13 1.99
CA ALA A 450 -11.68 14.55 2.24
C ALA A 450 -12.63 15.33 1.30
N THR A 451 -12.73 14.92 0.03
CA THR A 451 -13.67 15.56 -0.92
C THR A 451 -15.13 15.32 -0.57
N LEU A 452 -15.44 14.16 0.01
CA LEU A 452 -16.79 13.86 0.55
C LEU A 452 -17.09 14.71 1.78
N ALA A 453 -16.16 14.75 2.75
CA ALA A 453 -16.33 15.54 3.97
C ALA A 453 -16.45 17.05 3.68
N ALA A 454 -15.70 17.53 2.69
CA ALA A 454 -15.76 18.93 2.22
C ALA A 454 -17.00 19.24 1.34
N SER A 455 -17.86 18.25 1.08
CA SER A 455 -19.02 18.36 0.19
C SER A 455 -18.66 18.88 -1.22
N ILE A 456 -17.49 18.46 -1.73
CA ILE A 456 -17.07 18.72 -3.12
C ILE A 456 -17.76 17.74 -4.04
N PHE A 457 -17.89 16.49 -3.64
CA PHE A 457 -18.66 15.46 -4.31
C PHE A 457 -19.74 14.93 -3.37
N ASP A 458 -20.89 14.59 -3.95
CA ASP A 458 -22.07 14.18 -3.18
C ASP A 458 -21.94 12.74 -2.64
N ASP A 459 -21.20 11.87 -3.36
CA ASP A 459 -21.07 10.45 -3.04
C ASP A 459 -19.73 9.86 -3.53
N VAL A 460 -19.45 8.64 -3.07
CA VAL A 460 -18.22 7.89 -3.39
C VAL A 460 -18.12 7.57 -4.87
N GLU A 461 -19.24 7.26 -5.53
CA GLU A 461 -19.27 6.93 -6.96
C GLU A 461 -18.84 8.12 -7.79
N THR A 462 -19.42 9.30 -7.51
CA THR A 462 -19.06 10.56 -8.19
C THR A 462 -17.60 10.93 -7.92
N ALA A 463 -17.15 10.85 -6.68
CA ALA A 463 -15.77 11.17 -6.31
C ALA A 463 -14.77 10.24 -7.01
N SER A 464 -15.02 8.93 -6.98
CA SER A 464 -14.14 7.94 -7.60
C SER A 464 -14.09 8.09 -9.13
N ALA A 465 -15.22 8.30 -9.78
CA ALA A 465 -15.29 8.54 -11.22
C ALA A 465 -14.52 9.80 -11.67
N ARG A 466 -14.36 10.77 -10.77
CA ARG A 466 -13.58 11.99 -11.02
C ARG A 466 -12.08 11.82 -10.74
N LEU A 467 -11.73 11.25 -9.59
CA LEU A 467 -10.36 11.24 -9.08
C LEU A 467 -9.55 10.03 -9.56
N LEU A 468 -10.19 8.87 -9.64
CA LEU A 468 -9.51 7.63 -10.03
C LEU A 468 -9.51 7.47 -11.56
N ARG A 469 -8.57 6.68 -12.06
CA ARG A 469 -8.44 6.42 -13.50
C ARG A 469 -8.28 4.93 -13.76
N SER A 470 -9.10 4.43 -14.65
CA SER A 470 -8.92 3.12 -15.25
C SER A 470 -8.31 3.28 -16.64
N SER A 471 -7.32 2.46 -16.96
CA SER A 471 -6.78 2.37 -18.32
C SER A 471 -7.50 1.35 -19.21
N GLY A 472 -8.52 0.67 -18.67
CA GLY A 472 -9.37 -0.26 -19.40
C GLY A 472 -9.52 -1.61 -18.71
N VAL A 473 -10.22 -2.53 -19.36
CA VAL A 473 -10.47 -3.88 -18.88
C VAL A 473 -9.67 -4.86 -19.70
N VAL A 474 -8.99 -5.78 -19.04
CA VAL A 474 -8.33 -6.94 -19.63
C VAL A 474 -9.28 -8.13 -19.51
N THR A 475 -9.64 -8.74 -20.64
CA THR A 475 -10.53 -9.90 -20.69
C THR A 475 -9.73 -11.19 -20.82
N PRO A 476 -10.19 -12.32 -20.24
CA PRO A 476 -9.59 -13.63 -20.45
C PRO A 476 -9.54 -14.03 -21.93
N ASP A 477 -8.46 -14.71 -22.33
CA ASP A 477 -8.42 -15.53 -23.54
C ASP A 477 -8.89 -16.94 -23.17
N GLU A 478 -10.01 -17.39 -23.75
CA GLU A 478 -10.62 -18.68 -23.43
C GLU A 478 -9.66 -19.86 -23.64
N SER A 479 -8.84 -19.82 -24.70
CA SER A 479 -7.90 -20.91 -25.01
C SER A 479 -6.77 -21.00 -23.98
N VAL A 480 -6.31 -19.86 -23.46
CA VAL A 480 -5.32 -19.80 -22.39
C VAL A 480 -5.97 -20.20 -21.06
N SER A 481 -7.19 -19.73 -20.78
CA SER A 481 -7.94 -20.10 -19.58
C SER A 481 -8.15 -21.61 -19.47
N ASP A 482 -8.54 -22.25 -20.57
CA ASP A 482 -8.72 -23.71 -20.65
C ASP A 482 -7.41 -24.46 -20.42
N ALA A 483 -6.29 -23.96 -20.98
CA ALA A 483 -4.98 -24.57 -20.78
C ALA A 483 -4.53 -24.61 -19.31
N TYR A 484 -4.97 -23.66 -18.50
CA TYR A 484 -4.63 -23.59 -17.07
C TYR A 484 -5.75 -24.10 -16.14
N ALA A 485 -6.87 -24.58 -16.66
CA ALA A 485 -8.01 -25.02 -15.85
C ALA A 485 -7.65 -26.12 -14.82
N GLU A 486 -6.81 -27.08 -15.22
CA GLU A 486 -6.30 -28.14 -14.34
C GLU A 486 -5.36 -27.56 -13.28
N HIS A 487 -4.41 -26.73 -13.68
CA HIS A 487 -3.46 -26.07 -12.76
C HIS A 487 -4.19 -25.25 -11.69
N ARG A 488 -5.24 -24.51 -12.06
CA ARG A 488 -6.05 -23.76 -11.09
C ARG A 488 -6.70 -24.67 -10.04
N ARG A 489 -7.28 -25.79 -10.47
CA ARG A 489 -7.96 -26.73 -9.54
C ARG A 489 -7.00 -27.39 -8.58
N ASP A 490 -5.85 -27.81 -9.09
CA ASP A 490 -4.92 -28.66 -8.35
C ASP A 490 -3.84 -27.84 -7.62
N HIS A 491 -3.76 -26.52 -7.84
CA HIS A 491 -2.66 -25.69 -7.33
C HIS A 491 -2.57 -25.74 -5.79
N ALA A 492 -3.70 -25.60 -5.10
CA ALA A 492 -3.74 -25.61 -3.63
C ALA A 492 -3.32 -26.98 -3.06
N ASP A 493 -3.81 -28.08 -3.66
CA ASP A 493 -3.50 -29.43 -3.22
C ASP A 493 -2.02 -29.76 -3.43
N ARG A 494 -1.49 -29.46 -4.61
CA ARG A 494 -0.08 -29.67 -4.93
C ARG A 494 0.84 -28.82 -4.07
N TRP A 495 0.39 -27.60 -3.72
CA TRP A 495 1.12 -26.74 -2.83
C TRP A 495 1.17 -27.31 -1.40
N ALA A 496 0.06 -27.86 -0.90
CA ALA A 496 -0.01 -28.54 0.39
C ALA A 496 0.90 -29.78 0.42
N ASP A 497 0.91 -30.60 -0.64
CA ASP A 497 1.82 -31.74 -0.77
C ASP A 497 3.29 -31.34 -0.72
N LEU A 498 3.63 -30.20 -1.34
CA LEU A 498 5.00 -29.66 -1.29
C LEU A 498 5.38 -29.19 0.12
N ARG A 499 4.48 -28.53 0.82
CA ARG A 499 4.70 -28.12 2.22
C ARG A 499 5.00 -29.35 3.09
N ASP A 500 4.15 -30.38 3.02
CA ASP A 500 4.35 -31.61 3.78
C ASP A 500 5.69 -32.30 3.45
N LEU A 501 6.14 -32.22 2.19
CA LEU A 501 7.44 -32.71 1.77
C LEU A 501 8.59 -31.93 2.45
N TYR A 502 8.53 -30.58 2.45
CA TYR A 502 9.53 -29.72 3.08
C TYR A 502 9.58 -29.94 4.60
N ASP A 503 8.43 -30.02 5.26
CA ASP A 503 8.34 -30.31 6.70
C ASP A 503 9.02 -31.63 7.07
N SER A 504 8.96 -32.63 6.17
CA SER A 504 9.61 -33.92 6.35
C SER A 504 11.16 -33.86 6.24
N TRP A 505 11.72 -32.80 5.64
CA TRP A 505 13.18 -32.64 5.47
C TRP A 505 13.83 -31.85 6.61
N ASP A 506 13.08 -30.98 7.27
CA ASP A 506 13.57 -30.19 8.42
C ASP A 506 13.51 -30.95 9.77
N GLY A 507 13.12 -32.23 9.73
CA GLY A 507 13.03 -33.17 10.87
C GLY A 507 14.33 -34.01 11.04
#